data_7ded8ed87c22938c42d9efa71d1c1770
#
_entry.id   7ded8ed87c22938c42d9efa71d1c1770
#
_cell.length_a   1.000
_cell.length_b   1.000
_cell.length_c   1.000
_cell.angle_alpha   90.00
_cell.angle_beta   90.00
_cell.angle_gamma   90.00
#
_symmetry.space_group_name_H-M   'P 1'
#
loop_
_entity.id
_entity.type
_entity.pdbx_description
1 polymer ?
#
loop_
_entity_poly.entity_id
_entity_poly.type
_entity_poly.pdbx_seq_one_letter_code
_entity_poly.pdbx_strand_id
1 'polypeptide(L)'
;MKAAVLTAPYEITVEKRGMPQIQGPQDVLFKILQTGICGSDMLAFRGGHKTVQYPRVLGHECVGEVVAVGYEAEKKFLPGDLVTVQPQLICGTCYPCRHGRINVCTHKKFMGINEDGFFTEYYKCNQFNIVKLPQGVTHDMGMLVEPFAVGANAAERAGAEQGKNIVIVGAGTIGNCTAQIAVARGANVLITDIKDGRLQYAQD
;
A
#
# COMPACT_ATOMS: atom_id res chain seq x y z
N MET A 1 10.02 6.16 18.97
CA MET A 1 8.71 6.02 18.36
C MET A 1 8.05 4.72 18.80
N LYS A 2 6.72 4.61 18.70
CA LYS A 2 5.97 3.36 18.92
C LYS A 2 5.81 2.59 17.63
N ALA A 3 5.79 1.25 17.73
CA ALA A 3 5.46 0.35 16.64
C ALA A 3 4.59 -0.80 17.16
N ALA A 4 3.57 -1.20 16.40
CA ALA A 4 2.79 -2.40 16.68
C ALA A 4 3.48 -3.59 15.99
N VAL A 5 3.95 -4.51 16.79
CA VAL A 5 4.76 -5.65 16.36
C VAL A 5 3.96 -6.94 16.53
N LEU A 6 3.77 -7.66 15.45
CA LEU A 6 3.24 -9.02 15.48
C LEU A 6 4.37 -9.97 15.91
N THR A 7 4.33 -10.43 17.15
CA THR A 7 5.39 -11.26 17.76
C THR A 7 5.18 -12.74 17.51
N ALA A 8 3.94 -13.17 17.42
CA ALA A 8 3.51 -14.52 17.10
C ALA A 8 2.08 -14.48 16.51
N PRO A 9 1.55 -15.57 15.95
CA PRO A 9 0.15 -15.63 15.57
C PRO A 9 -0.78 -15.21 16.73
N TYR A 10 -1.70 -14.30 16.42
CA TYR A 10 -2.65 -13.70 17.36
C TYR A 10 -2.05 -12.82 18.48
N GLU A 11 -0.75 -12.49 18.41
CA GLU A 11 -0.06 -11.72 19.44
C GLU A 11 0.58 -10.46 18.87
N ILE A 12 0.04 -9.29 19.23
CA ILE A 12 0.59 -7.99 18.88
C ILE A 12 1.02 -7.26 20.15
N THR A 13 2.24 -6.74 20.16
CA THR A 13 2.77 -5.89 21.22
C THR A 13 3.07 -4.49 20.70
N VAL A 14 2.92 -3.48 21.55
CA VAL A 14 3.37 -2.11 21.23
C VAL A 14 4.74 -1.90 21.84
N GLU A 15 5.74 -1.78 20.96
CA GLU A 15 7.14 -1.60 21.35
C GLU A 15 7.60 -0.15 21.15
N LYS A 16 8.55 0.26 22.01
CA LYS A 16 9.33 1.49 21.78
C LYS A 16 10.55 1.15 20.91
N ARG A 17 10.67 1.78 19.75
CA ARG A 17 11.80 1.64 18.83
C ARG A 17 12.53 2.97 18.61
N GLY A 18 13.77 2.92 18.15
CA GLY A 18 14.53 4.10 17.77
C GLY A 18 13.82 4.88 16.65
N MET A 19 14.00 6.20 16.64
CA MET A 19 13.52 7.05 15.55
C MET A 19 14.37 6.78 14.29
N PRO A 20 13.79 6.50 13.12
CA PRO A 20 14.56 6.41 11.88
C PRO A 20 15.25 7.75 11.59
N GLN A 21 16.43 7.69 10.99
CA GLN A 21 17.19 8.88 10.62
C GLN A 21 17.60 8.81 9.15
N ILE A 22 17.73 9.96 8.50
CA ILE A 22 18.30 10.07 7.15
C ILE A 22 19.75 9.59 7.19
N GLN A 23 20.08 8.62 6.36
CA GLN A 23 21.41 8.01 6.26
C GLN A 23 21.96 8.11 4.83
N GLY A 24 21.08 8.12 3.85
CA GLY A 24 21.43 8.18 2.44
C GLY A 24 20.85 9.39 1.73
N PRO A 25 21.44 9.75 0.57
CA PRO A 25 21.01 10.93 -0.18
C PRO A 25 19.58 10.84 -0.71
N GLN A 26 19.07 9.63 -0.88
CA GLN A 26 17.74 9.34 -1.44
C GLN A 26 16.70 8.97 -0.39
N ASP A 27 17.04 9.05 0.87
CA ASP A 27 16.12 8.72 1.96
C ASP A 27 15.04 9.79 2.10
N VAL A 28 13.83 9.34 2.40
CA VAL A 28 12.70 10.17 2.81
C VAL A 28 12.18 9.64 4.13
N LEU A 29 12.22 10.48 5.16
CA LEU A 29 11.62 10.21 6.47
C LEU A 29 10.27 10.90 6.54
N PHE A 30 9.24 10.18 6.91
CA PHE A 30 7.89 10.71 7.05
C PHE A 30 7.20 10.19 8.31
N LYS A 31 6.34 11.01 8.86
CA LYS A 31 5.43 10.65 9.95
C LYS A 31 4.21 9.94 9.34
N ILE A 32 3.86 8.79 9.87
CA ILE A 32 2.63 8.09 9.49
C ILE A 32 1.45 8.85 10.12
N LEU A 33 0.51 9.28 9.29
CA LEU A 33 -0.71 9.95 9.71
C LEU A 33 -1.86 8.96 9.85
N GLN A 34 -1.94 8.01 8.91
CA GLN A 34 -2.97 6.99 8.87
C GLN A 34 -2.46 5.75 8.14
N THR A 35 -2.95 4.57 8.54
CA THR A 35 -2.60 3.30 7.90
C THR A 35 -3.84 2.42 7.78
N GLY A 36 -3.96 1.71 6.66
CA GLY A 36 -5.00 0.70 6.42
C GLY A 36 -4.61 -0.66 6.98
N ILE A 37 -5.61 -1.49 7.23
CA ILE A 37 -5.45 -2.89 7.59
C ILE A 37 -5.94 -3.74 6.42
N CYS A 38 -5.00 -4.39 5.74
CA CYS A 38 -5.30 -5.27 4.60
C CYS A 38 -5.72 -6.68 5.05
N GLY A 39 -6.42 -7.40 4.19
CA GLY A 39 -6.72 -8.82 4.41
C GLY A 39 -5.46 -9.68 4.57
N SER A 40 -4.33 -9.32 3.96
CA SER A 40 -3.04 -9.99 4.13
C SER A 40 -2.44 -9.79 5.54
N ASP A 41 -2.66 -8.62 6.17
CA ASP A 41 -2.26 -8.38 7.56
C ASP A 41 -3.07 -9.30 8.50
N MET A 42 -4.36 -9.45 8.23
CA MET A 42 -5.23 -10.37 8.99
C MET A 42 -4.82 -11.82 8.79
N LEU A 43 -4.37 -12.19 7.58
CA LEU A 43 -3.85 -13.53 7.30
C LEU A 43 -2.52 -13.76 8.06
N ALA A 44 -1.63 -12.78 8.10
CA ALA A 44 -0.40 -12.81 8.87
C ALA A 44 -0.68 -12.91 10.37
N PHE A 45 -1.60 -12.10 10.88
CA PHE A 45 -2.03 -12.13 12.28
C PHE A 45 -2.51 -13.53 12.72
N ARG A 46 -3.22 -14.24 11.83
CA ARG A 46 -3.70 -15.62 12.09
C ARG A 46 -2.66 -16.72 11.87
N GLY A 47 -1.43 -16.37 11.50
CA GLY A 47 -0.36 -17.35 11.21
C GLY A 47 -0.45 -18.02 9.85
N GLY A 48 -1.38 -17.60 8.99
CA GLY A 48 -1.61 -18.21 7.67
C GLY A 48 -0.74 -17.65 6.54
N HIS A 49 -0.03 -16.55 6.75
CA HIS A 49 0.76 -15.92 5.70
C HIS A 49 2.14 -16.59 5.56
N LYS A 50 2.37 -17.28 4.43
CA LYS A 50 3.52 -18.18 4.23
C LYS A 50 4.90 -17.50 4.27
N THR A 51 4.99 -16.19 4.00
CA THR A 51 6.26 -15.47 3.87
C THR A 51 6.53 -14.47 4.99
N VAL A 52 5.57 -14.22 5.86
CA VAL A 52 5.79 -13.39 7.06
C VAL A 52 6.59 -14.18 8.07
N GLN A 53 7.66 -13.57 8.55
CA GLN A 53 8.49 -14.09 9.65
C GLN A 53 8.29 -13.21 10.88
N TYR A 54 8.07 -13.82 12.03
CA TYR A 54 7.90 -13.12 13.31
C TYR A 54 9.25 -12.89 14.00
N PRO A 55 9.45 -11.77 14.71
CA PRO A 55 8.53 -10.65 14.86
C PRO A 55 8.50 -9.76 13.60
N ARG A 56 7.36 -9.09 13.34
CA ARG A 56 7.17 -8.22 12.18
C ARG A 56 6.28 -7.02 12.50
N VAL A 57 6.65 -5.81 12.10
CA VAL A 57 5.72 -4.69 11.95
C VAL A 57 4.98 -4.87 10.64
N LEU A 58 3.67 -5.05 10.69
CA LEU A 58 2.83 -5.19 9.51
C LEU A 58 2.45 -3.82 8.91
N GLY A 59 1.53 -3.83 7.94
CA GLY A 59 0.98 -2.64 7.27
C GLY A 59 1.75 -2.25 6.02
N HIS A 60 1.02 -2.02 4.94
CA HIS A 60 1.56 -1.64 3.63
C HIS A 60 0.69 -0.61 2.90
N GLU A 61 -0.36 -0.15 3.54
CA GLU A 61 -1.25 0.92 3.09
C GLU A 61 -1.07 2.09 4.05
N CYS A 62 -0.60 3.24 3.58
CA CYS A 62 -0.40 4.39 4.47
C CYS A 62 -0.50 5.72 3.74
N VAL A 63 -0.74 6.76 4.54
CA VAL A 63 -0.50 8.14 4.20
C VAL A 63 0.38 8.74 5.28
N GLY A 64 1.33 9.57 4.89
CA GLY A 64 2.24 10.23 5.81
C GLY A 64 2.62 11.62 5.35
N GLU A 65 3.25 12.36 6.26
CA GLU A 65 3.78 13.70 6.03
C GLU A 65 5.30 13.67 6.11
N VAL A 66 5.97 14.19 5.09
CA VAL A 66 7.42 14.26 5.03
C VAL A 66 7.95 15.12 6.18
N VAL A 67 8.93 14.59 6.91
CA VAL A 67 9.62 15.29 8.03
C VAL A 67 11.01 15.71 7.65
N ALA A 68 11.75 14.83 6.96
CA ALA A 68 13.11 15.10 6.51
C ALA A 68 13.44 14.30 5.26
N VAL A 69 14.37 14.79 4.47
CA VAL A 69 14.81 14.18 3.22
C VAL A 69 16.32 14.23 3.07
N GLY A 70 16.91 13.26 2.38
CA GLY A 70 18.28 13.31 1.91
C GLY A 70 18.44 14.28 0.75
N TYR A 71 19.65 14.79 0.52
CA TYR A 71 19.92 15.90 -0.39
C TYR A 71 19.53 15.64 -1.87
N GLU A 72 19.47 14.39 -2.34
CA GLU A 72 18.96 14.07 -3.67
C GLU A 72 17.43 14.06 -3.73
N ALA A 73 16.77 13.75 -2.62
CA ALA A 73 15.32 13.72 -2.53
C ALA A 73 14.69 15.12 -2.39
N GLU A 74 15.45 16.12 -1.93
CA GLU A 74 15.02 17.53 -1.77
C GLU A 74 14.51 18.16 -3.07
N LYS A 75 14.92 17.63 -4.23
CA LYS A 75 14.43 18.09 -5.54
C LYS A 75 12.97 17.72 -5.80
N LYS A 76 12.43 16.75 -5.06
CA LYS A 76 11.08 16.17 -5.28
C LYS A 76 10.18 16.30 -4.08
N PHE A 77 10.73 16.26 -2.88
CA PHE A 77 9.99 16.21 -1.63
C PHE A 77 10.46 17.28 -0.68
N LEU A 78 9.53 17.93 0.00
CA LEU A 78 9.78 18.93 1.03
C LEU A 78 9.08 18.51 2.33
N PRO A 79 9.62 18.88 3.50
CA PRO A 79 8.89 18.75 4.76
C PRO A 79 7.49 19.36 4.65
N GLY A 80 6.48 18.64 5.15
CA GLY A 80 5.07 19.00 5.02
C GLY A 80 4.36 18.40 3.80
N ASP A 81 5.08 17.83 2.83
CA ASP A 81 4.44 17.14 1.70
C ASP A 81 3.66 15.91 2.18
N LEU A 82 2.43 15.79 1.70
CA LEU A 82 1.62 14.59 1.91
C LEU A 82 2.05 13.50 0.93
N VAL A 83 2.31 12.31 1.44
CA VAL A 83 2.86 11.20 0.65
C VAL A 83 2.18 9.88 0.97
N THR A 84 2.19 8.97 -0.01
CA THR A 84 1.96 7.55 0.19
C THR A 84 3.15 6.74 -0.32
N VAL A 85 3.13 5.43 -0.14
CA VAL A 85 4.26 4.56 -0.45
C VAL A 85 3.87 3.44 -1.39
N GLN A 86 4.69 3.19 -2.42
CA GLN A 86 4.66 1.94 -3.15
C GLN A 86 5.41 0.88 -2.31
N PRO A 87 4.74 -0.10 -1.71
CA PRO A 87 5.36 -0.98 -0.71
C PRO A 87 6.27 -2.06 -1.30
N GLN A 88 6.36 -2.17 -2.62
CA GLN A 88 7.24 -3.14 -3.28
C GLN A 88 8.68 -2.66 -3.31
N LEU A 89 9.59 -3.45 -2.75
CA LEU A 89 11.03 -3.27 -2.86
C LEU A 89 11.57 -4.15 -3.99
N ILE A 90 12.19 -3.53 -4.99
CA ILE A 90 12.75 -4.20 -6.16
C ILE A 90 14.26 -4.11 -6.15
N CYS A 91 14.95 -5.11 -6.69
CA CYS A 91 16.42 -5.12 -6.71
C CYS A 91 17.04 -4.23 -7.80
N GLY A 92 16.30 -3.88 -8.86
CA GLY A 92 16.80 -3.10 -10.00
C GLY A 92 17.78 -3.84 -10.94
N THR A 93 18.36 -4.96 -10.51
CA THR A 93 19.50 -5.61 -11.19
C THR A 93 19.17 -6.96 -11.84
N CYS A 94 18.10 -7.64 -11.44
CA CYS A 94 17.70 -8.92 -12.04
C CYS A 94 17.20 -8.74 -13.49
N TYR A 95 17.10 -9.84 -14.23
CA TYR A 95 16.66 -9.82 -15.62
C TYR A 95 15.30 -9.10 -15.81
N PRO A 96 14.23 -9.43 -15.06
CA PRO A 96 12.97 -8.68 -15.18
C PRO A 96 13.11 -7.18 -14.93
N CYS A 97 13.84 -6.77 -13.89
CA CYS A 97 14.03 -5.34 -13.58
C CYS A 97 14.71 -4.59 -14.72
N ARG A 98 15.77 -5.17 -15.29
CA ARG A 98 16.50 -4.56 -16.42
C ARG A 98 15.67 -4.46 -17.71
N HIS A 99 14.59 -5.24 -17.82
CA HIS A 99 13.66 -5.21 -18.94
C HIS A 99 12.32 -4.52 -18.59
N GLY A 100 12.30 -3.67 -17.56
CA GLY A 100 11.12 -2.88 -17.17
C GLY A 100 9.98 -3.68 -16.54
N ARG A 101 10.17 -4.97 -16.27
CA ARG A 101 9.16 -5.85 -15.65
C ARG A 101 9.38 -5.96 -14.14
N ILE A 102 9.37 -4.82 -13.47
CA ILE A 102 9.67 -4.70 -12.03
C ILE A 102 8.70 -5.49 -11.15
N ASN A 103 7.45 -5.64 -11.58
CA ASN A 103 6.40 -6.39 -10.89
C ASN A 103 6.72 -7.88 -10.70
N VAL A 104 7.60 -8.44 -11.53
CA VAL A 104 8.09 -9.84 -11.45
C VAL A 104 9.58 -9.91 -11.07
N CYS A 105 10.08 -8.93 -10.31
CA CYS A 105 11.42 -8.94 -9.75
C CYS A 105 11.66 -10.25 -8.96
N THR A 106 12.76 -10.97 -9.27
CA THR A 106 13.08 -12.24 -8.63
C THR A 106 13.52 -12.11 -7.17
N HIS A 107 13.91 -10.90 -6.75
CA HIS A 107 14.32 -10.57 -5.38
C HIS A 107 13.33 -9.56 -4.73
N LYS A 108 12.08 -9.58 -5.20
CA LYS A 108 11.06 -8.69 -4.68
C LYS A 108 10.80 -8.94 -3.21
N LYS A 109 10.81 -7.86 -2.43
CA LYS A 109 10.35 -7.83 -1.05
C LYS A 109 9.15 -6.89 -0.94
N PHE A 110 8.45 -6.97 0.17
CA PHE A 110 7.26 -6.17 0.41
C PHE A 110 7.29 -5.63 1.85
N MET A 111 7.14 -4.31 2.00
CA MET A 111 7.03 -3.66 3.30
C MET A 111 5.79 -4.19 4.03
N GLY A 112 5.91 -4.45 5.32
CA GLY A 112 4.85 -5.09 6.11
C GLY A 112 4.75 -6.62 5.98
N ILE A 113 5.56 -7.23 5.11
CA ILE A 113 5.57 -8.70 4.91
C ILE A 113 6.99 -9.25 5.08
N ASN A 114 7.91 -8.92 4.16
CA ASN A 114 9.29 -9.37 4.21
C ASN A 114 10.20 -8.39 4.98
N GLU A 115 9.83 -7.14 5.00
CA GLU A 115 10.46 -6.06 5.77
C GLU A 115 9.41 -5.43 6.69
N ASP A 116 9.83 -4.69 7.71
CA ASP A 116 8.90 -3.96 8.58
C ASP A 116 8.08 -2.95 7.78
N GLY A 117 6.82 -2.80 8.16
CA GLY A 117 5.83 -1.97 7.48
C GLY A 117 5.39 -0.75 8.29
N PHE A 118 4.17 -0.29 8.04
CA PHE A 118 3.71 1.04 8.43
C PHE A 118 2.90 1.10 9.74
N PHE A 119 2.74 -0.01 10.48
CA PHE A 119 2.12 0.05 11.81
C PHE A 119 3.09 0.64 12.85
N THR A 120 3.56 1.85 12.56
CA THR A 120 4.54 2.61 13.34
C THR A 120 4.29 4.12 13.22
N GLU A 121 4.85 4.95 14.11
CA GLU A 121 4.66 6.40 14.06
C GLU A 121 5.46 7.09 12.95
N TYR A 122 6.63 6.57 12.59
CA TYR A 122 7.52 7.13 11.57
C TYR A 122 8.10 6.02 10.72
N TYR A 123 8.31 6.31 9.45
CA TYR A 123 8.95 5.39 8.54
C TYR A 123 9.96 6.11 7.64
N LYS A 124 10.96 5.38 7.21
CA LYS A 124 11.97 5.86 6.28
C LYS A 124 12.12 4.87 5.13
N CYS A 125 12.06 5.36 3.92
CA CYS A 125 12.40 4.56 2.74
C CYS A 125 13.04 5.40 1.65
N ASN A 126 13.45 4.75 0.57
CA ASN A 126 14.03 5.41 -0.59
C ASN A 126 12.97 6.23 -1.35
N GLN A 127 13.35 7.39 -1.87
CA GLN A 127 12.49 8.29 -2.64
C GLN A 127 11.76 7.61 -3.82
N PHE A 128 12.30 6.54 -4.39
CA PHE A 128 11.67 5.79 -5.49
C PHE A 128 10.42 5.02 -5.07
N ASN A 129 10.26 4.78 -3.77
CA ASN A 129 9.06 4.18 -3.21
C ASN A 129 8.01 5.22 -2.78
N ILE A 130 8.35 6.50 -2.75
CA ILE A 130 7.47 7.57 -2.30
C ILE A 130 6.67 8.13 -3.47
N VAL A 131 5.37 8.32 -3.25
CA VAL A 131 4.46 8.99 -4.17
C VAL A 131 3.92 10.23 -3.47
N LYS A 132 4.27 11.41 -3.99
CA LYS A 132 3.72 12.68 -3.51
C LYS A 132 2.26 12.78 -3.93
N LEU A 133 1.40 13.09 -2.98
CA LEU A 133 -0.03 13.23 -3.23
C LEU A 133 -0.34 14.64 -3.77
N PRO A 134 -1.29 14.77 -4.71
CA PRO A 134 -1.74 16.06 -5.19
C PRO A 134 -2.36 16.91 -4.08
N GLN A 135 -2.36 18.22 -4.29
CA GLN A 135 -3.07 19.15 -3.41
C GLN A 135 -4.57 18.82 -3.39
N GLY A 136 -5.19 18.90 -2.22
CA GLY A 136 -6.61 18.60 -2.02
C GLY A 136 -6.92 17.12 -1.71
N VAL A 137 -5.93 16.22 -1.77
CA VAL A 137 -6.11 14.84 -1.31
C VAL A 137 -6.14 14.83 0.22
N THR A 138 -7.19 14.24 0.80
CA THR A 138 -7.31 14.05 2.24
C THR A 138 -6.48 12.84 2.72
N HIS A 139 -6.30 12.71 4.04
CA HIS A 139 -5.60 11.54 4.61
C HIS A 139 -6.33 10.24 4.26
N ASP A 140 -7.67 10.22 4.33
CA ASP A 140 -8.47 9.04 3.99
C ASP A 140 -8.27 8.62 2.52
N MET A 141 -8.27 9.59 1.61
CA MET A 141 -7.98 9.34 0.19
C MET A 141 -6.54 8.84 -0.01
N GLY A 142 -5.57 9.46 0.67
CA GLY A 142 -4.16 9.11 0.58
C GLY A 142 -3.86 7.69 1.07
N MET A 143 -4.51 7.25 2.14
CA MET A 143 -4.40 5.89 2.67
C MET A 143 -4.94 4.84 1.68
N LEU A 144 -5.98 5.19 0.91
CA LEU A 144 -6.62 4.28 -0.04
C LEU A 144 -5.89 4.16 -1.39
N VAL A 145 -4.83 4.93 -1.64
CA VAL A 145 -4.11 4.90 -2.93
C VAL A 145 -3.57 3.52 -3.26
N GLU A 146 -3.02 2.78 -2.28
CA GLU A 146 -2.50 1.43 -2.52
C GLU A 146 -3.61 0.45 -2.94
N PRO A 147 -4.72 0.26 -2.20
CA PRO A 147 -5.77 -0.65 -2.63
C PRO A 147 -6.45 -0.19 -3.93
N PHE A 148 -6.58 1.12 -4.19
CA PHE A 148 -7.06 1.62 -5.48
C PHE A 148 -6.09 1.31 -6.62
N ALA A 149 -4.78 1.32 -6.40
CA ALA A 149 -3.80 0.92 -7.42
C ALA A 149 -3.95 -0.57 -7.80
N VAL A 150 -4.28 -1.44 -6.83
CA VAL A 150 -4.62 -2.84 -7.10
C VAL A 150 -5.91 -2.93 -7.92
N GLY A 151 -6.95 -2.19 -7.54
CA GLY A 151 -8.23 -2.11 -8.28
C GLY A 151 -8.04 -1.58 -9.70
N ALA A 152 -7.22 -0.54 -9.88
CA ALA A 152 -6.91 0.03 -11.19
C ALA A 152 -6.22 -0.98 -12.11
N ASN A 153 -5.24 -1.73 -11.59
CA ASN A 153 -4.58 -2.79 -12.35
C ASN A 153 -5.55 -3.92 -12.72
N ALA A 154 -6.49 -4.27 -11.85
CA ALA A 154 -7.51 -5.27 -12.14
C ALA A 154 -8.48 -4.78 -13.24
N ALA A 155 -8.98 -3.55 -13.14
CA ALA A 155 -9.85 -2.94 -14.14
C ALA A 155 -9.17 -2.82 -15.51
N GLU A 156 -7.88 -2.42 -15.53
CA GLU A 156 -7.06 -2.35 -16.75
C GLU A 156 -6.96 -3.71 -17.43
N ARG A 157 -6.61 -4.76 -16.67
CA ARG A 157 -6.48 -6.13 -17.19
C ARG A 157 -7.80 -6.71 -17.67
N ALA A 158 -8.92 -6.30 -17.07
CA ALA A 158 -10.26 -6.67 -17.49
C ALA A 158 -10.73 -5.93 -18.75
N GLY A 159 -9.97 -4.95 -19.24
CA GLY A 159 -10.37 -4.12 -20.37
C GLY A 159 -11.58 -3.23 -20.03
N ALA A 160 -11.62 -2.71 -18.81
CA ALA A 160 -12.70 -1.81 -18.37
C ALA A 160 -12.61 -0.47 -19.10
N GLU A 161 -13.48 -0.27 -20.07
CA GLU A 161 -13.58 0.87 -20.96
C GLU A 161 -15.05 1.24 -21.19
N GLN A 162 -15.27 2.39 -21.81
CA GLN A 162 -16.61 2.90 -22.16
C GLN A 162 -17.48 1.82 -22.84
N GLY A 163 -18.64 1.54 -22.23
CA GLY A 163 -19.64 0.62 -22.77
C GLY A 163 -19.32 -0.87 -22.62
N LYS A 164 -18.18 -1.25 -22.03
CA LYS A 164 -17.86 -2.64 -21.72
C LYS A 164 -18.67 -3.13 -20.51
N ASN A 165 -19.03 -4.41 -20.52
CA ASN A 165 -19.68 -5.06 -19.39
C ASN A 165 -18.65 -5.83 -18.57
N ILE A 166 -18.49 -5.47 -17.30
CA ILE A 166 -17.52 -6.05 -16.38
C ILE A 166 -18.27 -6.74 -15.24
N VAL A 167 -17.91 -7.98 -14.98
CA VAL A 167 -18.42 -8.73 -13.81
C VAL A 167 -17.31 -8.85 -12.77
N ILE A 168 -17.61 -8.43 -11.54
CA ILE A 168 -16.70 -8.50 -10.39
C ILE A 168 -17.27 -9.51 -9.39
N VAL A 169 -16.49 -10.53 -9.08
CA VAL A 169 -16.84 -11.56 -8.09
C VAL A 169 -16.13 -11.25 -6.78
N GLY A 170 -16.90 -10.81 -5.80
CA GLY A 170 -16.43 -10.36 -4.48
C GLY A 170 -16.52 -8.84 -4.30
N ALA A 171 -17.40 -8.39 -3.39
CA ALA A 171 -17.59 -6.97 -3.02
C ALA A 171 -16.78 -6.59 -1.77
N GLY A 172 -15.58 -7.15 -1.60
CA GLY A 172 -14.61 -6.70 -0.59
C GLY A 172 -13.91 -5.41 -1.04
N THR A 173 -12.92 -4.94 -0.27
CA THR A 173 -12.18 -3.70 -0.54
C THR A 173 -11.67 -3.64 -1.99
N ILE A 174 -10.98 -4.66 -2.46
CA ILE A 174 -10.41 -4.66 -3.82
C ILE A 174 -11.50 -4.73 -4.89
N GLY A 175 -12.57 -5.52 -4.67
CA GLY A 175 -13.71 -5.55 -5.60
C GLY A 175 -14.37 -4.19 -5.74
N ASN A 176 -14.60 -3.49 -4.63
CA ASN A 176 -15.17 -2.13 -4.63
C ASN A 176 -14.23 -1.12 -5.30
N CYS A 177 -12.92 -1.14 -5.01
CA CYS A 177 -11.96 -0.28 -5.70
C CYS A 177 -11.96 -0.54 -7.22
N THR A 178 -12.01 -1.82 -7.62
CA THR A 178 -12.08 -2.21 -9.03
C THR A 178 -13.37 -1.72 -9.69
N ALA A 179 -14.51 -1.85 -9.00
CA ALA A 179 -15.81 -1.41 -9.49
C ALA A 179 -15.84 0.10 -9.73
N GLN A 180 -15.38 0.89 -8.75
CA GLN A 180 -15.33 2.34 -8.87
C GLN A 180 -14.44 2.79 -10.04
N ILE A 181 -13.26 2.18 -10.20
CA ILE A 181 -12.37 2.47 -11.33
C ILE A 181 -13.03 2.09 -12.67
N ALA A 182 -13.67 0.92 -12.75
CA ALA A 182 -14.34 0.48 -13.96
C ALA A 182 -15.50 1.40 -14.35
N VAL A 183 -16.33 1.80 -13.37
CA VAL A 183 -17.41 2.77 -13.58
C VAL A 183 -16.85 4.13 -14.02
N ALA A 184 -15.79 4.63 -13.37
CA ALA A 184 -15.14 5.89 -13.76
C ALA A 184 -14.57 5.87 -15.18
N ARG A 185 -14.24 4.68 -15.72
CA ARG A 185 -13.83 4.47 -17.11
C ARG A 185 -15.01 4.28 -18.08
N GLY A 186 -16.24 4.35 -17.58
CA GLY A 186 -17.47 4.24 -18.38
C GLY A 186 -17.93 2.81 -18.66
N ALA A 187 -17.41 1.81 -17.94
CA ALA A 187 -17.90 0.45 -18.04
C ALA A 187 -19.22 0.25 -17.29
N ASN A 188 -20.03 -0.70 -17.74
CA ASN A 188 -21.17 -1.22 -17.00
C ASN A 188 -20.67 -2.31 -16.04
N VAL A 189 -20.93 -2.16 -14.75
CA VAL A 189 -20.38 -3.07 -13.73
C VAL A 189 -21.48 -3.85 -13.05
N LEU A 190 -21.33 -5.17 -12.99
CA LEU A 190 -22.07 -6.07 -12.13
C LEU A 190 -21.13 -6.61 -11.06
N ILE A 191 -21.42 -6.36 -9.79
CA ILE A 191 -20.66 -6.90 -8.65
C ILE A 191 -21.49 -7.92 -7.87
N THR A 192 -20.86 -9.02 -7.45
CA THR A 192 -21.51 -10.08 -6.66
C THR A 192 -20.70 -10.39 -5.40
N ASP A 193 -21.39 -10.77 -4.32
CA ASP A 193 -20.77 -11.31 -3.09
C ASP A 193 -21.76 -12.27 -2.42
N ILE A 194 -21.24 -13.16 -1.58
CA ILE A 194 -22.06 -14.06 -0.75
C ILE A 194 -22.60 -13.38 0.52
N LYS A 195 -22.17 -12.15 0.78
CA LYS A 195 -22.56 -11.34 1.95
C LYS A 195 -23.33 -10.11 1.52
N ASP A 196 -24.63 -10.05 1.84
CA ASP A 196 -25.51 -8.94 1.49
C ASP A 196 -24.98 -7.57 1.98
N GLY A 197 -24.43 -7.50 3.20
CA GLY A 197 -23.87 -6.27 3.74
C GLY A 197 -22.70 -5.69 2.92
N ARG A 198 -21.95 -6.52 2.18
CA ARG A 198 -20.91 -6.04 1.26
C ARG A 198 -21.51 -5.51 -0.05
N LEU A 199 -22.59 -6.14 -0.52
CA LEU A 199 -23.31 -5.65 -1.70
C LEU A 199 -23.96 -4.32 -1.43
N GLN A 200 -24.50 -4.11 -0.22
CA GLN A 200 -25.04 -2.81 0.19
C GLN A 200 -23.98 -1.71 0.08
N TYR A 201 -22.79 -1.93 0.62
CA TYR A 201 -21.65 -0.99 0.50
C TYR A 201 -21.21 -0.72 -0.94
N ALA A 202 -21.46 -1.64 -1.85
CA ALA A 202 -21.09 -1.49 -3.25
C ALA A 202 -22.15 -0.72 -4.07
N GLN A 203 -23.34 -0.52 -3.51
CA GLN A 203 -24.44 0.23 -4.14
C GLN A 203 -24.40 1.73 -3.78
N ASP A 204 -23.90 2.06 -2.59
CA ASP A 204 -23.76 3.43 -2.06
C ASP A 204 -22.52 4.15 -2.69
#